data_0dd50ec5dce8598311e6a03901cff844
#
_entry.id   0dd50ec5dce8598311e6a03901cff844
#
_cell.length_a   1.000
_cell.length_b   1.000
_cell.length_c   1.000
_cell.angle_alpha   90.00
_cell.angle_beta   90.00
_cell.angle_gamma   90.00
#
_symmetry.space_group_name_H-M   'P 1'
#
loop_
_entity.id
_entity.type
_entity.pdbx_description
1 polymer ?
#
loop_
_entity_poly.entity_id
_entity_poly.type
_entity_poly.pdbx_seq_one_letter_code
_entity_poly.pdbx_strand_id
1 'polypeptide(L)'
;EWEIRELLTAVILLLLGWMAYRSSGEKAALVSMMVITGMKGVSVRKVFRTGLVIWTGCFVITVLLALTGKIEPLMLVHNKAGLVYVIRNSLGYTHPNVLHISYVILLAFWFYTFQWTGKKLLKAVGIAFLGNLYIFAYSLSYTGFALTVFYLVLLVYISFRKKRTKAENVLLWCIYPACALGSVLGPLVLTGKAFDIVNKLVNTRFYLSRHYLTKYPLTLFGGQVKGGNGWSVDCSYVYCLMYYGVVLAVLFFVAYAGCIADLIRRRQDDALAVVA
;
A
#
# COMPACT_ATOMS: atom_id res chain seq x y z
N GLU A 1 14.70 -10.81 -25.73
CA GLU A 1 15.57 -11.96 -25.39
C GLU A 1 15.89 -11.94 -23.89
N TRP A 2 16.03 -13.12 -23.30
CA TRP A 2 16.40 -13.29 -21.91
C TRP A 2 17.88 -13.63 -21.81
N GLU A 3 18.60 -12.89 -20.97
CA GLU A 3 19.95 -13.29 -20.57
C GLU A 3 19.86 -14.44 -19.55
N ILE A 4 20.88 -15.31 -19.50
CA ILE A 4 20.90 -16.46 -18.57
C ILE A 4 20.73 -15.98 -17.11
N ARG A 5 21.36 -14.87 -16.74
CA ARG A 5 21.23 -14.29 -15.38
C ARG A 5 19.81 -13.87 -15.05
N GLU A 6 19.10 -13.27 -15.98
CA GLU A 6 17.72 -12.82 -15.82
C GLU A 6 16.76 -14.02 -15.73
N LEU A 7 16.99 -15.06 -16.55
CA LEU A 7 16.23 -16.29 -16.49
C LEU A 7 16.41 -16.99 -15.14
N LEU A 8 17.64 -17.10 -14.66
CA LEU A 8 17.94 -17.65 -13.33
C LEU A 8 17.26 -16.83 -12.23
N THR A 9 17.32 -15.51 -12.31
CA THR A 9 16.64 -14.63 -11.33
C THR A 9 15.12 -14.86 -11.35
N ALA A 10 14.51 -14.95 -12.53
CA ALA A 10 13.08 -15.21 -12.66
C ALA A 10 12.70 -16.57 -12.05
N VAL A 11 13.47 -17.63 -12.35
CA VAL A 11 13.24 -18.96 -11.78
C VAL A 11 13.35 -18.94 -10.26
N ILE A 12 14.39 -18.28 -9.70
CA ILE A 12 14.57 -18.15 -8.25
C ILE A 12 13.38 -17.43 -7.62
N LEU A 13 12.95 -16.28 -8.18
CA LEU A 13 11.79 -15.54 -7.66
C LEU A 13 10.51 -16.36 -7.68
N LEU A 14 10.24 -17.09 -8.76
CA LEU A 14 9.07 -17.96 -8.89
C LEU A 14 9.13 -19.13 -7.88
N LEU A 15 10.30 -19.74 -7.69
CA LEU A 15 10.49 -20.80 -6.70
C LEU A 15 10.26 -20.29 -5.28
N LEU A 16 10.80 -19.12 -4.92
CA LEU A 16 10.57 -18.50 -3.62
C LEU A 16 9.09 -18.17 -3.40
N GLY A 17 8.41 -17.61 -4.40
CA GLY A 17 6.97 -17.35 -4.35
C GLY A 17 6.15 -18.62 -4.18
N TRP A 18 6.54 -19.70 -4.88
CA TRP A 18 5.90 -21.01 -4.77
C TRP A 18 6.12 -21.65 -3.38
N MET A 19 7.34 -21.56 -2.83
CA MET A 19 7.64 -22.06 -1.49
C MET A 19 6.80 -21.34 -0.43
N ALA A 20 6.68 -20.01 -0.52
CA ALA A 20 5.83 -19.23 0.36
C ALA A 20 4.35 -19.65 0.25
N TYR A 21 3.84 -19.81 -0.98
CA TYR A 21 2.48 -20.30 -1.21
C TYR A 21 2.25 -21.68 -0.62
N ARG A 22 3.19 -22.62 -0.82
CA ARG A 22 3.07 -23.99 -0.27
C ARG A 22 3.08 -24.02 1.24
N SER A 23 3.84 -23.13 1.87
CA SER A 23 3.98 -23.07 3.33
C SER A 23 2.79 -22.37 4.01
N SER A 24 2.37 -21.22 3.46
CA SER A 24 1.36 -20.37 4.09
C SER A 24 -0.06 -20.55 3.53
N GLY A 25 -0.21 -21.05 2.30
CA GLY A 25 -1.46 -21.04 1.54
C GLY A 25 -1.79 -19.70 0.89
N GLU A 26 -0.95 -18.66 1.10
CA GLU A 26 -1.20 -17.30 0.62
C GLU A 26 -0.66 -17.12 -0.81
N LYS A 27 -1.57 -16.84 -1.76
CA LYS A 27 -1.25 -16.77 -3.19
C LYS A 27 -0.53 -15.49 -3.61
N ALA A 28 -0.65 -14.43 -2.83
CA ALA A 28 -0.24 -13.09 -3.27
C ALA A 28 1.27 -13.00 -3.56
N ALA A 29 2.13 -13.69 -2.79
CA ALA A 29 3.57 -13.74 -3.05
C ALA A 29 3.87 -14.34 -4.43
N LEU A 30 3.30 -15.52 -4.73
CA LEU A 30 3.52 -16.20 -6.02
C LEU A 30 3.01 -15.36 -7.19
N VAL A 31 1.79 -14.82 -7.08
CA VAL A 31 1.22 -13.96 -8.13
C VAL A 31 2.08 -12.70 -8.35
N SER A 32 2.58 -12.08 -7.27
CA SER A 32 3.48 -10.92 -7.39
C SER A 32 4.77 -11.27 -8.12
N MET A 33 5.39 -12.42 -7.83
CA MET A 33 6.60 -12.87 -8.54
C MET A 33 6.31 -13.18 -10.02
N MET A 34 5.17 -13.77 -10.33
CA MET A 34 4.73 -14.00 -11.74
C MET A 34 4.55 -12.68 -12.48
N VAL A 35 3.91 -11.69 -11.86
CA VAL A 35 3.71 -10.36 -12.46
C VAL A 35 5.05 -9.65 -12.67
N ILE A 36 5.93 -9.61 -11.67
CA ILE A 36 7.25 -8.98 -11.76
C ILE A 36 8.08 -9.60 -12.90
N THR A 37 8.14 -10.93 -12.98
CA THR A 37 8.89 -11.63 -14.02
C THR A 37 8.27 -11.44 -15.41
N GLY A 38 6.93 -11.48 -15.50
CA GLY A 38 6.20 -11.27 -16.75
C GLY A 38 6.25 -9.83 -17.28
N MET A 39 6.54 -8.86 -16.45
CA MET A 39 6.69 -7.45 -16.86
C MET A 39 8.08 -7.10 -17.41
N LYS A 40 9.00 -8.05 -17.52
CA LYS A 40 10.30 -7.79 -18.10
C LYS A 40 10.17 -7.18 -19.50
N GLY A 41 10.92 -6.11 -19.76
CA GLY A 41 10.91 -5.40 -21.05
C GLY A 41 9.67 -4.50 -21.27
N VAL A 42 8.70 -4.52 -20.38
CA VAL A 42 7.55 -3.61 -20.45
C VAL A 42 7.91 -2.29 -19.75
N SER A 43 7.75 -1.17 -20.44
CA SER A 43 8.01 0.13 -19.80
C SER A 43 7.01 0.41 -18.68
N VAL A 44 7.48 0.96 -17.58
CA VAL A 44 6.65 1.31 -16.41
C VAL A 44 5.45 2.18 -16.82
N ARG A 45 5.66 3.14 -17.74
CA ARG A 45 4.57 4.00 -18.24
C ARG A 45 3.46 3.21 -18.94
N LYS A 46 3.81 2.16 -19.71
CA LYS A 46 2.79 1.28 -20.33
C LYS A 46 2.01 0.53 -19.26
N VAL A 47 2.69 -0.01 -18.24
CA VAL A 47 2.03 -0.70 -17.12
C VAL A 47 1.05 0.23 -16.41
N PHE A 48 1.47 1.45 -16.07
CA PHE A 48 0.60 2.42 -15.41
C PHE A 48 -0.57 2.86 -16.28
N ARG A 49 -0.36 3.05 -17.59
CA ARG A 49 -1.44 3.39 -18.53
C ARG A 49 -2.46 2.26 -18.66
N THR A 50 -2.02 1.02 -18.78
CA THR A 50 -2.91 -0.15 -18.83
C THR A 50 -3.64 -0.31 -17.48
N GLY A 51 -2.91 -0.18 -16.38
CA GLY A 51 -3.46 -0.19 -15.03
C GLY A 51 -4.53 0.89 -14.84
N LEU A 52 -4.30 2.11 -15.33
CA LEU A 52 -5.27 3.20 -15.28
C LEU A 52 -6.59 2.81 -15.96
N VAL A 53 -6.53 2.28 -17.18
CA VAL A 53 -7.74 1.90 -17.93
C VAL A 53 -8.52 0.80 -17.21
N ILE A 54 -7.83 -0.28 -16.85
CA ILE A 54 -8.46 -1.43 -16.19
C ILE A 54 -9.00 -1.03 -14.81
N TRP A 55 -8.19 -0.35 -14.00
CA TRP A 55 -8.57 0.04 -12.64
C TRP A 55 -9.72 1.04 -12.62
N THR A 56 -9.71 2.02 -13.54
CA THR A 56 -10.83 2.97 -13.70
C THR A 56 -12.11 2.24 -14.08
N GLY A 57 -12.05 1.34 -15.06
CA GLY A 57 -13.21 0.54 -15.47
C GLY A 57 -13.78 -0.28 -14.31
N CYS A 58 -12.94 -1.04 -13.63
CA CYS A 58 -13.36 -1.84 -12.47
C CYS A 58 -13.92 -0.95 -11.34
N PHE A 59 -13.25 0.17 -11.03
CA PHE A 59 -13.70 1.10 -9.99
C PHE A 59 -15.08 1.68 -10.29
N VAL A 60 -15.24 2.23 -11.49
CA VAL A 60 -16.51 2.85 -11.92
C VAL A 60 -17.63 1.82 -11.96
N ILE A 61 -17.40 0.64 -12.56
CA ILE A 61 -18.39 -0.42 -12.64
C ILE A 61 -18.83 -0.87 -11.24
N THR A 62 -17.89 -1.12 -10.34
CA THR A 62 -18.19 -1.55 -8.97
C THR A 62 -19.05 -0.51 -8.23
N VAL A 63 -18.65 0.77 -8.29
CA VAL A 63 -19.39 1.86 -7.65
C VAL A 63 -20.79 2.01 -8.26
N LEU A 64 -20.92 1.98 -9.59
CA LEU A 64 -22.22 2.09 -10.26
C LEU A 64 -23.15 0.92 -9.91
N LEU A 65 -22.64 -0.31 -9.88
CA LEU A 65 -23.43 -1.48 -9.51
C LEU A 65 -23.89 -1.42 -8.05
N ALA A 66 -23.07 -0.87 -7.15
CA ALA A 66 -23.47 -0.64 -5.77
C ALA A 66 -24.54 0.48 -5.64
N LEU A 67 -24.37 1.58 -6.35
CA LEU A 67 -25.32 2.69 -6.35
C LEU A 67 -26.69 2.32 -6.97
N THR A 68 -26.68 1.40 -7.95
CA THR A 68 -27.92 0.88 -8.57
C THR A 68 -28.54 -0.29 -7.80
N GLY A 69 -27.95 -0.67 -6.64
CA GLY A 69 -28.47 -1.75 -5.80
C GLY A 69 -28.25 -3.16 -6.36
N LYS A 70 -27.45 -3.33 -7.43
CA LYS A 70 -27.12 -4.64 -8.01
C LYS A 70 -26.05 -5.39 -7.21
N ILE A 71 -25.23 -4.68 -6.47
CA ILE A 71 -24.30 -5.24 -5.49
C ILE A 71 -24.66 -4.64 -4.13
N GLU A 72 -24.89 -5.52 -3.14
CA GLU A 72 -25.14 -5.07 -1.78
C GLU A 72 -23.86 -4.48 -1.18
N PRO A 73 -23.83 -3.18 -0.81
CA PRO A 73 -22.69 -2.58 -0.17
C PRO A 73 -22.58 -3.06 1.27
N LEU A 74 -21.38 -3.42 1.70
CA LEU A 74 -21.12 -3.70 3.11
C LEU A 74 -21.26 -2.41 3.91
N MET A 75 -22.24 -2.39 4.82
CA MET A 75 -22.44 -1.30 5.77
C MET A 75 -21.86 -1.70 7.13
N LEU A 76 -20.87 -0.95 7.60
CA LEU A 76 -20.25 -1.16 8.90
C LEU A 76 -20.68 -0.06 9.85
N VAL A 77 -21.29 -0.43 10.96
CA VAL A 77 -21.56 0.49 12.07
C VAL A 77 -20.31 0.56 12.95
N HIS A 78 -19.71 1.72 13.03
CA HIS A 78 -18.51 1.93 13.84
C HIS A 78 -18.79 2.96 14.94
N ASN A 79 -18.54 2.56 16.20
CA ASN A 79 -18.63 3.48 17.31
C ASN A 79 -17.33 4.27 17.42
N LYS A 80 -17.39 5.57 17.20
CA LYS A 80 -16.22 6.46 17.37
C LYS A 80 -16.24 7.10 18.74
N ALA A 81 -15.21 6.81 19.49
CA ALA A 81 -14.94 7.40 20.82
C ALA A 81 -16.10 7.26 21.84
N GLY A 82 -16.98 6.27 21.65
CA GLY A 82 -18.10 6.06 22.56
C GLY A 82 -19.26 7.06 22.43
N LEU A 83 -19.17 8.03 21.51
CA LEU A 83 -20.13 9.16 21.44
C LEU A 83 -21.04 9.12 20.22
N VAL A 84 -20.58 8.58 19.07
CA VAL A 84 -21.35 8.61 17.81
C VAL A 84 -21.20 7.30 17.05
N TYR A 85 -22.36 6.70 16.69
CA TYR A 85 -22.40 5.60 15.74
C TYR A 85 -22.39 6.15 14.32
N VAL A 86 -21.43 5.72 13.54
CA VAL A 86 -21.25 6.16 12.15
C VAL A 86 -21.40 4.97 11.23
N ILE A 87 -22.28 5.10 10.25
CA ILE A 87 -22.49 4.09 9.21
C ILE A 87 -21.47 4.36 8.09
N ARG A 88 -20.65 3.37 7.80
CA ARG A 88 -19.63 3.40 6.74
C ARG A 88 -20.07 2.50 5.61
N ASN A 89 -20.09 3.03 4.39
CA ASN A 89 -20.51 2.30 3.19
C ASN A 89 -19.29 1.95 2.33
N SER A 90 -19.21 0.72 1.86
CA SER A 90 -18.11 0.23 1.03
C SER A 90 -18.30 0.45 -0.47
N LEU A 91 -19.46 0.93 -0.93
CA LEU A 91 -19.84 1.09 -2.34
C LEU A 91 -19.46 -0.12 -3.22
N GLY A 92 -19.81 -1.32 -2.74
CA GLY A 92 -19.55 -2.59 -3.46
C GLY A 92 -18.20 -3.22 -3.22
N TYR A 93 -17.29 -2.58 -2.49
CA TYR A 93 -16.02 -3.16 -2.06
C TYR A 93 -16.20 -4.02 -0.80
N THR A 94 -15.24 -4.87 -0.53
CA THR A 94 -15.24 -5.76 0.65
C THR A 94 -15.11 -5.03 1.98
N HIS A 95 -14.64 -3.78 1.98
CA HIS A 95 -14.50 -2.95 3.17
C HIS A 95 -14.39 -1.47 2.78
N PRO A 96 -14.92 -0.51 3.59
CA PRO A 96 -14.83 0.93 3.29
C PRO A 96 -13.39 1.47 3.13
N ASN A 97 -12.41 0.90 3.85
CA ASN A 97 -11.01 1.26 3.67
C ASN A 97 -10.47 0.80 2.30
N VAL A 98 -10.91 -0.37 1.81
CA VAL A 98 -10.49 -0.90 0.50
C VAL A 98 -11.00 -0.02 -0.62
N LEU A 99 -12.23 0.48 -0.54
CA LEU A 99 -12.76 1.49 -1.46
C LEU A 99 -11.84 2.71 -1.54
N HIS A 100 -11.44 3.26 -0.38
CA HIS A 100 -10.62 4.48 -0.36
C HIS A 100 -9.18 4.22 -0.86
N ILE A 101 -8.58 3.09 -0.48
CA ILE A 101 -7.26 2.69 -1.00
C ILE A 101 -7.32 2.45 -2.51
N SER A 102 -8.40 1.83 -3.02
CA SER A 102 -8.61 1.66 -4.45
C SER A 102 -8.64 3.00 -5.20
N TYR A 103 -9.22 4.03 -4.59
CA TYR A 103 -9.19 5.39 -5.11
C TYR A 103 -7.78 6.00 -5.10
N VAL A 104 -7.00 5.81 -4.04
CA VAL A 104 -5.59 6.26 -3.98
C VAL A 104 -4.76 5.63 -5.09
N ILE A 105 -4.92 4.31 -5.32
CA ILE A 105 -4.24 3.60 -6.40
C ILE A 105 -4.64 4.18 -7.77
N LEU A 106 -5.94 4.47 -7.97
CA LEU A 106 -6.44 5.11 -9.18
C LEU A 106 -5.75 6.45 -9.42
N LEU A 107 -5.63 7.27 -8.39
CA LEU A 107 -4.94 8.56 -8.47
C LEU A 107 -3.44 8.39 -8.79
N ALA A 108 -2.77 7.40 -8.19
CA ALA A 108 -1.37 7.10 -8.50
C ALA A 108 -1.18 6.74 -9.98
N PHE A 109 -2.04 5.88 -10.54
CA PHE A 109 -2.03 5.59 -11.98
C PHE A 109 -2.31 6.82 -12.82
N TRP A 110 -3.26 7.65 -12.41
CA TRP A 110 -3.69 8.83 -13.15
C TRP A 110 -2.58 9.89 -13.22
N PHE A 111 -2.05 10.30 -12.09
CA PHE A 111 -1.00 11.32 -12.02
C PHE A 111 0.31 10.86 -12.66
N TYR A 112 0.74 9.61 -12.45
CA TYR A 112 1.94 9.07 -13.06
C TYR A 112 1.83 8.95 -14.59
N THR A 113 0.65 8.61 -15.12
CA THR A 113 0.44 8.46 -16.56
C THR A 113 0.50 9.82 -17.29
N PHE A 114 -0.14 10.84 -16.74
CA PHE A 114 -0.28 12.13 -17.43
C PHE A 114 0.81 13.15 -17.08
N GLN A 115 1.46 13.03 -15.93
CA GLN A 115 2.56 13.90 -15.50
C GLN A 115 2.28 15.39 -15.67
N TRP A 116 1.09 15.85 -15.26
CA TRP A 116 0.70 17.25 -15.40
C TRP A 116 1.56 18.19 -14.56
N THR A 117 1.75 19.40 -15.09
CA THR A 117 2.51 20.46 -14.42
C THR A 117 1.72 21.77 -14.39
N GLY A 118 2.11 22.70 -13.52
CA GLY A 118 1.54 24.05 -13.46
C GLY A 118 0.02 24.06 -13.25
N LYS A 119 -0.67 24.90 -14.02
CA LYS A 119 -2.13 25.08 -13.92
C LYS A 119 -2.93 23.80 -14.21
N LYS A 120 -2.43 22.91 -15.09
CA LYS A 120 -3.08 21.63 -15.38
C LYS A 120 -3.04 20.70 -14.18
N LEU A 121 -1.89 20.65 -13.48
CA LEU A 121 -1.76 19.89 -12.24
C LEU A 121 -2.74 20.40 -11.19
N LEU A 122 -2.82 21.71 -10.96
CA LEU A 122 -3.72 22.27 -9.95
C LEU A 122 -5.20 21.95 -10.24
N LYS A 123 -5.61 21.98 -11.51
CA LYS A 123 -6.96 21.55 -11.90
C LYS A 123 -7.18 20.05 -11.61
N ALA A 124 -6.22 19.20 -11.98
CA ALA A 124 -6.30 17.77 -11.73
C ALA A 124 -6.34 17.45 -10.22
N VAL A 125 -5.52 18.14 -9.42
CA VAL A 125 -5.53 18.03 -7.95
C VAL A 125 -6.89 18.47 -7.37
N GLY A 126 -7.48 19.55 -7.86
CA GLY A 126 -8.81 19.97 -7.44
C GLY A 126 -9.88 18.92 -7.73
N ILE A 127 -9.90 18.33 -8.93
CA ILE A 127 -10.81 17.25 -9.30
C ILE A 127 -10.58 16.02 -8.40
N ALA A 128 -9.32 15.62 -8.20
CA ALA A 128 -8.97 14.50 -7.34
C ALA A 128 -9.39 14.75 -5.87
N PHE A 129 -9.25 15.98 -5.38
CA PHE A 129 -9.68 16.33 -4.03
C PHE A 129 -11.21 16.27 -3.88
N LEU A 130 -11.98 16.73 -4.86
CA LEU A 130 -13.45 16.59 -4.86
C LEU A 130 -13.87 15.11 -4.87
N GLY A 131 -13.21 14.28 -5.68
CA GLY A 131 -13.39 12.83 -5.64
C GLY A 131 -13.06 12.23 -4.28
N ASN A 132 -11.98 12.69 -3.64
CA ASN A 132 -11.61 12.26 -2.29
C ASN A 132 -12.71 12.60 -1.26
N LEU A 133 -13.29 13.79 -1.33
CA LEU A 133 -14.41 14.18 -0.46
C LEU A 133 -15.62 13.28 -0.69
N TYR A 134 -15.96 13.01 -1.95
CA TYR A 134 -17.07 12.10 -2.29
C TYR A 134 -16.86 10.68 -1.71
N ILE A 135 -15.69 10.09 -1.96
CA ILE A 135 -15.36 8.77 -1.44
C ILE A 135 -15.33 8.77 0.10
N PHE A 136 -14.83 9.84 0.71
CA PHE A 136 -14.83 9.98 2.17
C PHE A 136 -16.23 10.06 2.76
N ALA A 137 -17.16 10.76 2.11
CA ALA A 137 -18.54 10.86 2.57
C ALA A 137 -19.22 9.49 2.73
N TYR A 138 -18.89 8.52 1.88
CA TYR A 138 -19.39 7.14 2.00
C TYR A 138 -18.54 6.26 2.91
N SER A 139 -17.21 6.29 2.72
CA SER A 139 -16.30 5.34 3.39
C SER A 139 -16.00 5.71 4.83
N LEU A 140 -16.02 7.00 5.16
CA LEU A 140 -15.52 7.57 6.42
C LEU A 140 -14.16 6.99 6.83
N SER A 141 -13.32 6.74 5.83
CA SER A 141 -11.96 6.24 5.98
C SER A 141 -10.98 7.40 6.19
N TYR A 142 -10.75 7.78 7.46
CA TYR A 142 -9.85 8.90 7.79
C TYR A 142 -8.42 8.68 7.30
N THR A 143 -7.92 7.44 7.41
CA THR A 143 -6.57 7.11 6.93
C THR A 143 -6.48 7.27 5.40
N GLY A 144 -7.46 6.76 4.66
CA GLY A 144 -7.49 6.90 3.20
C GLY A 144 -7.62 8.35 2.76
N PHE A 145 -8.49 9.13 3.45
CA PHE A 145 -8.65 10.56 3.21
C PHE A 145 -7.34 11.32 3.42
N ALA A 146 -6.71 11.13 4.60
CA ALA A 146 -5.46 11.79 4.94
C ALA A 146 -4.32 11.41 3.98
N LEU A 147 -4.22 10.13 3.60
CA LEU A 147 -3.23 9.65 2.63
C LEU A 147 -3.42 10.31 1.26
N THR A 148 -4.67 10.41 0.79
CA THR A 148 -4.97 11.11 -0.48
C THR A 148 -4.57 12.57 -0.40
N VAL A 149 -4.95 13.29 0.67
CA VAL A 149 -4.59 14.71 0.85
C VAL A 149 -3.07 14.86 0.87
N PHE A 150 -2.36 14.03 1.63
CA PHE A 150 -0.90 14.05 1.69
C PHE A 150 -0.28 13.84 0.31
N TYR A 151 -0.76 12.84 -0.44
CA TYR A 151 -0.29 12.56 -1.80
C TYR A 151 -0.51 13.76 -2.74
N LEU A 152 -1.70 14.38 -2.73
CA LEU A 152 -2.00 15.54 -3.56
C LEU A 152 -1.13 16.76 -3.20
N VAL A 153 -0.93 17.02 -1.91
CA VAL A 153 -0.03 18.08 -1.42
C VAL A 153 1.41 17.81 -1.84
N LEU A 154 1.85 16.54 -1.74
CA LEU A 154 3.19 16.15 -2.17
C LEU A 154 3.40 16.39 -3.67
N LEU A 155 2.44 16.05 -4.52
CA LEU A 155 2.51 16.30 -5.97
C LEU A 155 2.61 17.79 -6.29
N VAL A 156 1.80 18.64 -5.62
CA VAL A 156 1.88 20.09 -5.77
C VAL A 156 3.25 20.59 -5.31
N TYR A 157 3.70 20.17 -4.14
CA TYR A 157 5.01 20.55 -3.60
C TYR A 157 6.15 20.18 -4.56
N ILE A 158 6.18 18.95 -5.07
CA ILE A 158 7.19 18.47 -6.02
C ILE A 158 7.19 19.31 -7.31
N SER A 159 6.00 19.67 -7.81
CA SER A 159 5.87 20.43 -9.05
C SER A 159 6.35 21.89 -8.95
N PHE A 160 6.21 22.51 -7.77
CA PHE A 160 6.57 23.91 -7.56
C PHE A 160 7.95 24.13 -6.92
N ARG A 161 8.55 23.11 -6.32
CA ARG A 161 9.90 23.23 -5.78
C ARG A 161 10.95 23.33 -6.89
N LYS A 162 11.97 24.15 -6.67
CA LYS A 162 13.09 24.32 -7.63
C LYS A 162 14.12 23.17 -7.55
N LYS A 163 14.50 22.77 -6.35
CA LYS A 163 15.50 21.71 -6.10
C LYS A 163 15.20 20.99 -4.79
N ARG A 164 15.58 19.72 -4.68
CA ARG A 164 15.55 18.97 -3.42
C ARG A 164 16.55 19.54 -2.44
N THR A 165 16.16 19.66 -1.20
CA THR A 165 17.06 20.01 -0.10
C THR A 165 17.81 18.78 0.41
N LYS A 166 18.89 19.00 1.19
CA LYS A 166 19.61 17.89 1.85
C LYS A 166 18.71 17.17 2.85
N ALA A 167 17.88 17.91 3.59
CA ALA A 167 16.93 17.34 4.56
C ALA A 167 15.89 16.44 3.89
N GLU A 168 15.32 16.83 2.74
CA GLU A 168 14.42 15.97 1.96
C GLU A 168 15.11 14.67 1.54
N ASN A 169 16.34 14.72 1.06
CA ASN A 169 17.05 13.51 0.66
C ASN A 169 17.26 12.57 1.86
N VAL A 170 17.64 13.10 3.03
CA VAL A 170 17.78 12.29 4.24
C VAL A 170 16.43 11.68 4.64
N LEU A 171 15.37 12.47 4.64
CA LEU A 171 14.03 11.99 4.96
C LEU A 171 13.59 10.85 4.03
N LEU A 172 13.77 11.02 2.71
CA LEU A 172 13.42 10.01 1.71
C LEU A 172 14.22 8.71 1.88
N TRP A 173 15.50 8.81 2.26
CA TRP A 173 16.32 7.64 2.56
C TRP A 173 15.89 6.92 3.83
N CYS A 174 15.46 7.67 4.85
CA CYS A 174 15.18 7.12 6.18
C CYS A 174 13.73 6.66 6.36
N ILE A 175 12.76 7.24 5.64
CA ILE A 175 11.34 7.01 5.90
C ILE A 175 10.95 5.54 5.76
N TYR A 176 11.34 4.89 4.67
CA TYR A 176 10.98 3.50 4.43
C TYR A 176 11.64 2.53 5.42
N PRO A 177 12.97 2.56 5.65
CA PRO A 177 13.59 1.74 6.68
C PRO A 177 13.03 2.00 8.08
N ALA A 178 12.78 3.26 8.43
CA ALA A 178 12.19 3.62 9.72
C ALA A 178 10.78 3.05 9.89
N CYS A 179 9.94 3.13 8.85
CA CYS A 179 8.62 2.52 8.85
C CYS A 179 8.69 0.99 8.96
N ALA A 180 9.57 0.34 8.21
CA ALA A 180 9.73 -1.11 8.24
C ALA A 180 10.22 -1.60 9.62
N LEU A 181 11.30 -1.02 10.13
CA LEU A 181 11.86 -1.35 11.44
C LEU A 181 10.90 -0.98 12.57
N GLY A 182 10.31 0.21 12.51
CA GLY A 182 9.33 0.67 13.52
C GLY A 182 8.10 -0.21 13.58
N SER A 183 7.62 -0.71 12.44
CA SER A 183 6.45 -1.60 12.38
C SER A 183 6.71 -3.02 12.89
N VAL A 184 7.94 -3.50 12.78
CA VAL A 184 8.31 -4.85 13.25
C VAL A 184 8.88 -4.80 14.67
N LEU A 185 9.85 -3.93 14.94
CA LEU A 185 10.52 -3.86 16.24
C LEU A 185 9.73 -3.06 17.27
N GLY A 186 9.05 -1.97 16.83
CA GLY A 186 8.29 -1.12 17.74
C GLY A 186 7.27 -1.87 18.59
N PRO A 187 6.43 -2.75 18.02
CA PRO A 187 5.50 -3.57 18.80
C PRO A 187 6.18 -4.48 19.84
N LEU A 188 7.42 -4.90 19.61
CA LEU A 188 8.15 -5.81 20.50
C LEU A 188 8.90 -5.08 21.62
N VAL A 189 9.46 -3.90 21.30
CA VAL A 189 10.34 -3.16 22.20
C VAL A 189 9.58 -2.19 23.10
N LEU A 190 8.57 -1.47 22.55
CA LEU A 190 7.83 -0.50 23.33
C LEU A 190 6.96 -1.16 24.40
N THR A 191 6.94 -0.60 25.60
CA THR A 191 6.15 -1.07 26.74
C THR A 191 5.46 0.07 27.48
N GLY A 192 4.48 -0.23 28.33
CA GLY A 192 3.78 0.73 29.19
C GLY A 192 3.12 1.87 28.41
N LYS A 193 3.13 3.08 28.96
CA LYS A 193 2.46 4.26 28.38
C LYS A 193 2.91 4.59 26.95
N ALA A 194 4.20 4.38 26.63
CA ALA A 194 4.72 4.65 25.28
C ALA A 194 4.07 3.73 24.25
N PHE A 195 3.92 2.44 24.57
CA PHE A 195 3.20 1.50 23.72
C PHE A 195 1.74 1.92 23.52
N ASP A 196 1.05 2.28 24.59
CA ASP A 196 -0.38 2.62 24.53
C ASP A 196 -0.62 3.87 23.67
N ILE A 197 0.23 4.89 23.79
CA ILE A 197 0.16 6.12 22.97
C ILE A 197 0.35 5.78 21.49
N VAL A 198 1.42 5.05 21.14
CA VAL A 198 1.70 4.70 19.76
C VAL A 198 0.62 3.76 19.21
N ASN A 199 0.20 2.77 19.98
CA ASN A 199 -0.86 1.84 19.59
C ASN A 199 -2.18 2.56 19.29
N LYS A 200 -2.54 3.57 20.08
CA LYS A 200 -3.72 4.42 19.83
C LYS A 200 -3.57 5.25 18.56
N LEU A 201 -2.38 5.82 18.31
CA LEU A 201 -2.08 6.59 17.10
C LEU A 201 -2.19 5.75 15.84
N VAL A 202 -1.69 4.50 15.86
CA VAL A 202 -1.75 3.60 14.71
C VAL A 202 -3.00 2.70 14.70
N ASN A 203 -4.03 3.08 15.46
CA ASN A 203 -5.33 2.41 15.50
C ASN A 203 -5.23 0.90 15.81
N THR A 204 -4.62 0.56 16.95
CA THR A 204 -4.44 -0.80 17.48
C THR A 204 -3.51 -1.75 16.68
N ARG A 205 -2.90 -1.26 15.62
CA ARG A 205 -2.02 -2.08 14.77
C ARG A 205 -0.79 -2.60 15.51
N PHE A 206 -0.25 -1.86 16.48
CA PHE A 206 0.88 -2.34 17.29
C PHE A 206 0.49 -3.52 18.16
N TYR A 207 -0.70 -3.50 18.76
CA TYR A 207 -1.22 -4.62 19.53
C TYR A 207 -1.39 -5.87 18.67
N LEU A 208 -2.01 -5.73 17.48
CA LEU A 208 -2.16 -6.83 16.53
C LEU A 208 -0.80 -7.37 16.07
N SER A 209 0.12 -6.49 15.68
CA SER A 209 1.47 -6.88 15.26
C SER A 209 2.22 -7.64 16.35
N ARG A 210 2.18 -7.13 17.60
CA ARG A 210 2.78 -7.85 18.77
C ARG A 210 2.18 -9.22 18.94
N HIS A 211 0.84 -9.34 18.89
CA HIS A 211 0.16 -10.61 19.04
C HIS A 211 0.67 -11.65 18.04
N TYR A 212 0.75 -11.28 16.75
CA TYR A 212 1.20 -12.20 15.71
C TYR A 212 2.69 -12.54 15.83
N LEU A 213 3.55 -11.53 16.04
CA LEU A 213 5.00 -11.73 16.18
C LEU A 213 5.40 -12.55 17.40
N THR A 214 4.59 -12.57 18.47
CA THR A 214 4.88 -13.35 19.69
C THR A 214 4.20 -14.71 19.69
N LYS A 215 3.05 -14.85 19.02
CA LYS A 215 2.26 -16.10 19.05
C LYS A 215 2.71 -17.10 17.99
N TYR A 216 3.18 -16.64 16.86
CA TYR A 216 3.55 -17.50 15.73
C TYR A 216 5.06 -17.42 15.47
N PRO A 217 5.73 -18.57 15.21
CA PRO A 217 7.15 -18.56 14.90
C PRO A 217 7.42 -17.92 13.54
N LEU A 218 8.48 -17.15 13.46
CA LEU A 218 9.00 -16.69 12.18
C LEU A 218 9.64 -17.86 11.43
N THR A 219 9.22 -18.10 10.21
CA THR A 219 9.73 -19.18 9.37
C THR A 219 10.42 -18.63 8.13
N LEU A 220 11.26 -19.41 7.49
CA LEU A 220 12.00 -18.97 6.30
C LEU A 220 11.06 -18.68 5.12
N PHE A 221 9.98 -19.45 4.93
CA PHE A 221 9.09 -19.38 3.77
C PHE A 221 7.63 -19.11 4.14
N GLY A 222 7.40 -18.49 5.31
CA GLY A 222 6.06 -18.20 5.80
C GLY A 222 5.38 -19.39 6.46
N GLY A 223 4.25 -19.14 7.09
CA GLY A 223 3.47 -20.14 7.80
C GLY A 223 1.98 -19.88 7.73
N GLN A 224 1.22 -20.91 8.11
CA GLN A 224 -0.23 -20.77 8.25
C GLN A 224 -0.53 -19.99 9.53
N VAL A 225 -0.96 -18.74 9.36
CA VAL A 225 -1.38 -17.88 10.44
C VAL A 225 -2.90 -17.96 10.55
N LYS A 226 -3.39 -18.70 11.54
CA LYS A 226 -4.84 -18.78 11.77
C LYS A 226 -5.30 -17.52 12.48
N GLY A 227 -5.98 -16.62 11.75
CA GLY A 227 -6.69 -15.49 12.36
C GLY A 227 -7.72 -16.02 13.34
N GLY A 228 -7.60 -15.65 14.63
CA GLY A 228 -8.62 -15.95 15.62
C GLY A 228 -9.64 -14.83 15.67
N ASN A 229 -10.93 -15.16 15.74
CA ASN A 229 -12.03 -14.22 16.03
C ASN A 229 -12.08 -12.92 15.18
N GLY A 230 -11.82 -13.02 13.87
CA GLY A 230 -11.88 -11.87 12.96
C GLY A 230 -10.66 -10.95 13.00
N TRP A 231 -9.57 -11.34 13.67
CA TRP A 231 -8.33 -10.58 13.67
C TRP A 231 -7.52 -10.87 12.41
N SER A 232 -7.08 -9.81 11.74
CA SER A 232 -6.21 -9.87 10.56
C SER A 232 -4.86 -9.21 10.82
N VAL A 233 -3.84 -9.61 10.06
CA VAL A 233 -2.54 -8.94 10.09
C VAL A 233 -2.62 -7.67 9.26
N ASP A 234 -2.91 -6.54 9.89
CA ASP A 234 -3.15 -5.25 9.20
C ASP A 234 -1.87 -4.50 8.83
N CYS A 235 -0.73 -4.89 9.36
CA CYS A 235 0.55 -4.28 9.05
C CYS A 235 1.25 -5.06 7.92
N SER A 236 1.47 -4.43 6.76
CA SER A 236 2.07 -5.07 5.59
C SER A 236 3.46 -5.65 5.84
N TYR A 237 4.29 -5.00 6.66
CA TYR A 237 5.63 -5.50 7.01
C TYR A 237 5.56 -6.80 7.83
N VAL A 238 4.64 -6.83 8.81
CA VAL A 238 4.40 -8.04 9.62
C VAL A 238 3.73 -9.12 8.79
N TYR A 239 2.80 -8.74 7.90
CA TYR A 239 2.17 -9.66 6.96
C TYR A 239 3.19 -10.36 6.07
N CYS A 240 4.14 -9.62 5.48
CA CYS A 240 5.23 -10.20 4.68
C CYS A 240 6.06 -11.21 5.48
N LEU A 241 6.42 -10.87 6.73
CA LEU A 241 7.19 -11.79 7.59
C LEU A 241 6.41 -13.06 7.93
N MET A 242 5.12 -12.94 8.25
CA MET A 242 4.29 -14.07 8.68
C MET A 242 3.92 -15.00 7.52
N TYR A 243 3.42 -14.42 6.41
CA TYR A 243 2.88 -15.21 5.30
C TYR A 243 3.89 -15.52 4.20
N TYR A 244 4.86 -14.62 3.92
CA TYR A 244 5.85 -14.87 2.88
C TYR A 244 7.17 -15.41 3.44
N GLY A 245 7.37 -15.28 4.76
CA GLY A 245 8.55 -15.71 5.46
C GLY A 245 9.71 -14.72 5.41
N VAL A 246 10.72 -14.99 6.21
CA VAL A 246 11.86 -14.08 6.41
C VAL A 246 12.62 -13.85 5.09
N VAL A 247 12.82 -14.90 4.28
CA VAL A 247 13.61 -14.81 3.03
C VAL A 247 12.96 -13.83 2.05
N LEU A 248 11.66 -14.02 1.73
CA LEU A 248 10.97 -13.13 0.80
C LEU A 248 10.73 -11.75 1.39
N ALA A 249 10.45 -11.64 2.69
CA ALA A 249 10.27 -10.35 3.35
C ALA A 249 11.55 -9.50 3.28
N VAL A 250 12.71 -10.08 3.61
CA VAL A 250 14.00 -9.38 3.54
C VAL A 250 14.34 -9.01 2.09
N LEU A 251 14.17 -9.95 1.15
CA LEU A 251 14.39 -9.68 -0.28
C LEU A 251 13.52 -8.52 -0.75
N PHE A 252 12.23 -8.52 -0.41
CA PHE A 252 11.30 -7.47 -0.78
C PHE A 252 11.68 -6.12 -0.15
N PHE A 253 12.02 -6.09 1.13
CA PHE A 253 12.41 -4.86 1.82
C PHE A 253 13.70 -4.26 1.26
N VAL A 254 14.69 -5.09 0.98
CA VAL A 254 15.96 -4.65 0.38
C VAL A 254 15.75 -4.17 -1.06
N ALA A 255 15.00 -4.92 -1.87
CA ALA A 255 14.70 -4.53 -3.25
C ALA A 255 13.93 -3.21 -3.32
N TYR A 256 12.95 -3.03 -2.41
CA TYR A 256 12.16 -1.80 -2.35
C TYR A 256 12.98 -0.60 -1.89
N ALA A 257 13.82 -0.76 -0.86
CA ALA A 257 14.78 0.26 -0.43
C ALA A 257 15.76 0.61 -1.56
N GLY A 258 16.26 -0.39 -2.28
CA GLY A 258 17.13 -0.21 -3.45
C GLY A 258 16.43 0.57 -4.58
N CYS A 259 15.15 0.28 -4.84
CA CYS A 259 14.34 1.00 -5.80
C CYS A 259 14.20 2.49 -5.41
N ILE A 260 13.84 2.78 -4.15
CA ILE A 260 13.76 4.15 -3.63
C ILE A 260 15.11 4.85 -3.78
N ALA A 261 16.20 4.18 -3.43
CA ALA A 261 17.56 4.70 -3.56
C ALA A 261 17.91 5.08 -5.01
N ASP A 262 17.58 4.22 -5.96
CA ASP A 262 17.83 4.48 -7.38
C ASP A 262 16.98 5.64 -7.89
N LEU A 263 15.70 5.72 -7.53
CA LEU A 263 14.81 6.85 -7.86
C LEU A 263 15.33 8.18 -7.29
N ILE A 264 15.84 8.15 -6.05
CA ILE A 264 16.47 9.34 -5.43
C ILE A 264 17.70 9.78 -6.23
N ARG A 265 18.59 8.84 -6.59
CA ARG A 265 19.81 9.12 -7.36
C ARG A 265 19.50 9.66 -8.75
N ARG A 266 18.53 9.07 -9.44
CA ARG A 266 18.10 9.49 -10.79
C ARG A 266 17.22 10.73 -10.79
N ARG A 267 16.86 11.27 -9.63
CA ARG A 267 15.96 12.42 -9.46
C ARG A 267 14.60 12.23 -10.15
N GLN A 268 14.08 11.02 -10.11
CA GLN A 268 12.77 10.68 -10.66
C GLN A 268 11.68 10.95 -9.63
N ASP A 269 11.37 12.23 -9.40
CA ASP A 269 10.46 12.68 -8.34
C ASP A 269 9.03 12.19 -8.53
N ASP A 270 8.57 12.10 -9.79
CA ASP A 270 7.21 11.62 -10.11
C ASP A 270 7.05 10.13 -9.74
N ALA A 271 8.05 9.30 -10.06
CA ALA A 271 8.05 7.90 -9.68
C ALA A 271 8.20 7.73 -8.16
N LEU A 272 9.05 8.57 -7.54
CA LEU A 272 9.27 8.55 -6.10
C LEU A 272 7.99 8.90 -5.33
N ALA A 273 7.19 9.86 -5.79
CA ALA A 273 5.91 10.23 -5.18
C ALA A 273 4.87 9.09 -5.17
N VAL A 274 5.00 8.13 -6.10
CA VAL A 274 4.11 6.95 -6.16
C VAL A 274 4.62 5.81 -5.28
N VAL A 275 5.94 5.72 -5.10
CA VAL A 275 6.59 4.59 -4.42
C VAL A 275 6.83 4.88 -2.93
N ALA A 276 7.16 6.10 -2.56
CA ALA A 276 7.43 6.49 -1.17
C ALA A 276 6.16 6.82 -0.38
#